data_c7e70964ddf02af08e1e8f5f8b766a6e
#
_entry.id   c7e70964ddf02af08e1e8f5f8b766a6e
#
_cell.length_a   1.000
_cell.length_b   1.000
_cell.length_c   1.000
_cell.angle_alpha   90.00
_cell.angle_beta   90.00
_cell.angle_gamma   90.00
#
_symmetry.space_group_name_H-M   'P 1'
#
loop_
_entity.id
_entity.type
_entity.pdbx_description
1 polymer ?
#
loop_
_entity_poly.entity_id
_entity_poly.type
_entity_poly.pdbx_seq_one_letter_code
_entity_poly.pdbx_strand_id
1 'polypeptide(L)'
;MDSTILDAVIPLTVIAIWINSVFNPKKNKTDEMKKEAPSLNKLKIFFKKLSAFFRKPNKQEKFVWDELIHLHKVNSWRHGVYETEKYVESTFTIAENKDGFYRYLLHDKELHFDVNVTQAFPVEMTTDLFVLAAHFNNLLNFGKVVVNVHHRTVTFSYLNDISFYAVYPEKIEEHISRHFYITRDVHWAFEKYLQEREEPAIIIGELLNIQKNRGEKTEGT
;
A
#
# COMPACT_ATOMS: atom_id res chain seq x y z
N MET A 1 -8.65 -24.26 -27.37
CA MET A 1 -8.35 -24.72 -26.00
C MET A 1 -8.51 -23.50 -25.11
N ASP A 2 -9.53 -23.53 -24.24
CA ASP A 2 -9.90 -22.34 -23.44
C ASP A 2 -8.80 -21.98 -22.45
N SER A 3 -8.35 -20.71 -22.50
CA SER A 3 -7.35 -20.15 -21.59
C SER A 3 -7.69 -20.31 -20.11
N THR A 4 -8.99 -20.42 -19.79
CA THR A 4 -9.52 -20.63 -18.44
C THR A 4 -9.12 -21.95 -17.79
N ILE A 5 -8.79 -22.98 -18.57
CA ILE A 5 -8.37 -24.29 -18.03
C ILE A 5 -6.88 -24.25 -17.64
N LEU A 6 -6.07 -23.53 -18.40
CA LEU A 6 -4.63 -23.41 -18.12
C LEU A 6 -4.38 -22.62 -16.83
N ASP A 7 -5.14 -21.57 -16.57
CA ASP A 7 -5.00 -20.71 -15.38
C ASP A 7 -5.39 -21.42 -14.07
N ALA A 8 -6.22 -22.47 -14.14
CA ALA A 8 -6.60 -23.27 -12.98
C ALA A 8 -5.66 -24.47 -12.72
N VAL A 9 -5.02 -24.98 -13.77
CA VAL A 9 -4.15 -26.18 -13.66
C VAL A 9 -2.79 -25.86 -13.04
N ILE A 10 -2.22 -24.69 -13.35
CA ILE A 10 -0.91 -24.27 -12.79
C ILE A 10 -0.94 -24.13 -11.26
N PRO A 11 -1.92 -23.43 -10.65
CA PRO A 11 -2.02 -23.36 -9.19
C PRO A 11 -2.22 -24.71 -8.51
N LEU A 12 -3.02 -25.60 -9.10
CA LEU A 12 -3.29 -26.94 -8.54
C LEU A 12 -2.06 -27.85 -8.59
N THR A 13 -1.25 -27.77 -9.64
CA THR A 13 0.00 -28.53 -9.73
C THR A 13 1.05 -28.04 -8.74
N VAL A 14 1.18 -26.73 -8.54
CA VAL A 14 2.07 -26.15 -7.53
C VAL A 14 1.65 -26.57 -6.11
N ILE A 15 0.35 -26.53 -5.83
CA ILE A 15 -0.21 -26.98 -4.55
C ILE A 15 0.03 -28.48 -4.36
N ALA A 16 -0.20 -29.32 -5.37
CA ALA A 16 0.05 -30.76 -5.29
C ALA A 16 1.53 -31.10 -5.10
N ILE A 17 2.44 -30.38 -5.75
CA ILE A 17 3.90 -30.55 -5.58
C ILE A 17 4.29 -30.15 -4.15
N TRP A 18 3.75 -29.04 -3.64
CA TRP A 18 4.03 -28.57 -2.29
C TRP A 18 3.47 -29.55 -1.23
N ILE A 19 2.21 -30.00 -1.36
CA ILE A 19 1.61 -31.02 -0.49
C ILE A 19 2.46 -32.29 -0.52
N ASN A 20 2.87 -32.76 -1.70
CA ASN A 20 3.69 -33.96 -1.82
C ASN A 20 5.08 -33.77 -1.20
N SER A 21 5.67 -32.57 -1.28
CA SER A 21 6.96 -32.26 -0.62
C SER A 21 6.87 -32.20 0.91
N VAL A 22 5.71 -31.82 1.45
CA VAL A 22 5.47 -31.70 2.90
C VAL A 22 5.09 -33.05 3.52
N PHE A 23 4.31 -33.87 2.80
CA PHE A 23 3.78 -35.15 3.33
C PHE A 23 4.56 -36.39 2.90
N ASN A 24 5.39 -36.32 1.85
CA ASN A 24 6.28 -37.39 1.41
C ASN A 24 7.73 -36.90 1.33
N PRO A 25 8.40 -36.68 2.46
CA PRO A 25 9.83 -36.41 2.45
C PRO A 25 10.51 -37.69 1.95
N LYS A 26 11.08 -37.68 0.72
CA LYS A 26 11.92 -38.77 0.24
C LYS A 26 12.99 -38.99 1.31
N LYS A 27 13.07 -40.21 1.86
CA LYS A 27 14.11 -40.66 2.77
C LYS A 27 15.46 -40.64 2.08
N ASN A 28 16.07 -39.48 1.96
CA ASN A 28 17.50 -39.38 1.73
C ASN A 28 18.16 -39.46 3.13
N LYS A 29 18.77 -40.61 3.42
CA LYS A 29 19.69 -40.77 4.50
C LYS A 29 20.91 -39.88 4.23
N THR A 30 20.97 -38.77 4.89
CA THR A 30 22.15 -38.09 5.46
C THR A 30 21.72 -36.67 5.88
N ASP A 31 22.10 -36.33 7.09
CA ASP A 31 21.95 -35.07 7.82
C ASP A 31 20.61 -34.78 8.48
N GLU A 32 20.67 -34.90 9.81
CA GLU A 32 19.66 -34.53 10.79
C GLU A 32 19.37 -33.04 10.80
N MET A 33 18.54 -32.56 9.87
CA MET A 33 17.70 -31.41 10.11
C MET A 33 16.30 -31.92 10.44
N LYS A 34 15.93 -31.92 11.70
CA LYS A 34 14.55 -32.06 12.16
C LYS A 34 13.71 -30.96 11.52
N LYS A 35 13.13 -31.24 10.33
CA LYS A 35 12.06 -30.42 9.79
C LYS A 35 10.85 -30.65 10.67
N GLU A 36 10.62 -29.76 11.63
CA GLU A 36 9.37 -29.74 12.39
C GLU A 36 8.19 -29.71 11.41
N ALA A 37 7.26 -30.65 11.56
CA ALA A 37 6.02 -30.61 10.83
C ALA A 37 5.33 -29.25 11.07
N PRO A 38 4.80 -28.57 10.06
CA PRO A 38 4.17 -27.28 10.23
C PRO A 38 3.09 -27.39 11.31
N SER A 39 3.13 -26.51 12.31
CA SER A 39 2.18 -26.54 13.41
C SER A 39 0.75 -26.48 12.86
N LEU A 40 -0.20 -27.15 13.52
CA LEU A 40 -1.61 -27.18 13.10
C LEU A 40 -2.17 -25.78 12.85
N ASN A 41 -1.67 -24.77 13.56
CA ASN A 41 -2.02 -23.37 13.37
C ASN A 41 -1.52 -22.80 12.03
N LYS A 42 -0.30 -23.14 11.59
CA LYS A 42 0.21 -22.71 10.27
C LYS A 42 -0.61 -23.30 9.13
N LEU A 43 -1.04 -24.57 9.26
CA LEU A 43 -1.93 -25.21 8.29
C LEU A 43 -3.31 -24.54 8.25
N LYS A 44 -3.91 -24.24 9.40
CA LYS A 44 -5.20 -23.51 9.46
C LYS A 44 -5.11 -22.12 8.81
N ILE A 45 -4.05 -21.37 9.07
CA ILE A 45 -3.80 -20.07 8.46
C ILE A 45 -3.64 -20.22 6.94
N PHE A 46 -2.88 -21.20 6.47
CA PHE A 46 -2.70 -21.49 5.05
C PHE A 46 -4.05 -21.77 4.36
N PHE A 47 -4.87 -22.69 4.90
CA PHE A 47 -6.17 -23.02 4.31
C PHE A 47 -7.14 -21.83 4.37
N LYS A 48 -7.10 -20.99 5.40
CA LYS A 48 -7.89 -19.75 5.46
C LYS A 48 -7.49 -18.79 4.34
N LYS A 49 -6.20 -18.57 4.11
CA LYS A 49 -5.69 -17.72 3.02
C LYS A 49 -6.03 -18.28 1.64
N LEU A 50 -5.88 -19.60 1.47
CA LEU A 50 -6.25 -20.27 0.22
C LEU A 50 -7.75 -20.13 -0.09
N SER A 51 -8.62 -20.31 0.91
CA SER A 51 -10.07 -20.14 0.74
C SER A 51 -10.44 -18.67 0.43
N ALA A 52 -9.69 -17.71 0.96
CA ALA A 52 -9.88 -16.30 0.66
C ALA A 52 -9.51 -15.97 -0.79
N PHE A 53 -8.41 -16.53 -1.29
CA PHE A 53 -7.97 -16.37 -2.68
C PHE A 53 -9.01 -16.90 -3.70
N PHE A 54 -9.65 -18.03 -3.41
CA PHE A 54 -10.68 -18.63 -4.29
C PHE A 54 -12.09 -18.05 -4.09
N ARG A 55 -12.26 -16.99 -3.30
CA ARG A 55 -13.57 -16.31 -3.22
C ARG A 55 -13.92 -15.66 -4.56
N LYS A 56 -15.23 -15.67 -4.88
CA LYS A 56 -15.72 -14.93 -6.05
C LYS A 56 -15.37 -13.43 -5.91
N PRO A 57 -15.04 -12.71 -7.00
CA PRO A 57 -14.64 -11.31 -6.96
C PRO A 57 -15.55 -10.40 -6.13
N ASN A 58 -16.87 -10.49 -6.30
CA ASN A 58 -17.84 -9.69 -5.54
C ASN A 58 -17.80 -9.96 -4.01
N LYS A 59 -17.38 -11.17 -3.60
CA LYS A 59 -17.21 -11.48 -2.17
C LYS A 59 -15.88 -10.97 -1.63
N GLN A 60 -14.85 -10.90 -2.47
CA GLN A 60 -13.57 -10.28 -2.11
C GLN A 60 -13.74 -8.77 -1.94
N GLU A 61 -14.39 -8.12 -2.91
CA GLU A 61 -14.70 -6.69 -2.86
C GLU A 61 -15.49 -6.32 -1.61
N LYS A 62 -16.61 -7.04 -1.35
CA LYS A 62 -17.40 -6.81 -0.12
C LYS A 62 -16.56 -6.99 1.13
N PHE A 63 -15.73 -8.03 1.19
CA PHE A 63 -14.88 -8.29 2.34
C PHE A 63 -13.87 -7.16 2.59
N VAL A 64 -13.17 -6.71 1.53
CA VAL A 64 -12.20 -5.61 1.63
C VAL A 64 -12.88 -4.30 2.01
N TRP A 65 -14.08 -4.04 1.46
CA TRP A 65 -14.90 -2.88 1.83
C TRP A 65 -15.30 -2.89 3.31
N ASP A 66 -15.85 -4.01 3.78
CA ASP A 66 -16.26 -4.16 5.18
C ASP A 66 -15.06 -4.01 6.13
N GLU A 67 -13.88 -4.55 5.75
CA GLU A 67 -12.64 -4.45 6.54
C GLU A 67 -12.12 -3.01 6.57
N LEU A 68 -12.12 -2.30 5.43
CA LEU A 68 -11.72 -0.90 5.37
C LEU A 68 -12.55 -0.02 6.32
N ILE A 69 -13.88 -0.19 6.30
CA ILE A 69 -14.78 0.54 7.21
C ILE A 69 -14.54 0.13 8.67
N HIS A 70 -14.35 -1.17 8.92
CA HIS A 70 -14.09 -1.68 10.26
C HIS A 70 -12.82 -1.07 10.86
N LEU A 71 -11.72 -1.03 10.12
CA LEU A 71 -10.45 -0.42 10.56
C LEU A 71 -10.63 1.05 10.93
N HIS A 72 -11.36 1.83 10.14
CA HIS A 72 -11.62 3.23 10.45
C HIS A 72 -12.40 3.42 11.75
N LYS A 73 -13.37 2.54 12.02
CA LYS A 73 -14.17 2.57 13.25
C LYS A 73 -13.35 2.16 14.47
N VAL A 74 -12.60 1.07 14.38
CA VAL A 74 -11.80 0.53 15.50
C VAL A 74 -10.71 1.51 15.91
N ASN A 75 -10.03 2.11 14.93
CA ASN A 75 -8.98 3.10 15.19
C ASN A 75 -9.54 4.50 15.52
N SER A 76 -10.86 4.69 15.53
CA SER A 76 -11.52 5.97 15.80
C SER A 76 -11.02 7.10 14.87
N TRP A 77 -10.65 6.78 13.64
CA TRP A 77 -10.21 7.77 12.66
C TRP A 77 -11.39 8.61 12.19
N ARG A 78 -11.20 9.93 12.07
CA ARG A 78 -12.22 10.82 11.52
C ARG A 78 -12.43 10.48 10.03
N HIS A 79 -13.61 9.99 9.66
CA HIS A 79 -13.90 9.53 8.31
C HIS A 79 -15.33 9.74 7.87
N GLY A 80 -15.53 9.83 6.55
CA GLY A 80 -16.81 9.73 5.86
C GLY A 80 -16.85 8.49 4.99
N VAL A 81 -18.02 7.83 4.88
CA VAL A 81 -18.22 6.63 4.05
C VAL A 81 -19.21 6.97 2.93
N TYR A 82 -18.82 6.73 1.68
CA TYR A 82 -19.59 7.00 0.47
C TYR A 82 -19.88 5.67 -0.23
N GLU A 83 -21.01 5.07 0.15
CA GLU A 83 -21.37 3.70 -0.25
C GLU A 83 -21.61 3.54 -1.75
N THR A 84 -22.19 4.55 -2.41
CA THR A 84 -22.52 4.52 -3.84
C THR A 84 -21.27 4.54 -4.69
N GLU A 85 -20.33 5.41 -4.36
CA GLU A 85 -19.07 5.61 -5.07
C GLU A 85 -17.97 4.67 -4.58
N LYS A 86 -18.25 3.87 -3.54
CA LYS A 86 -17.32 2.93 -2.93
C LYS A 86 -15.99 3.53 -2.49
N TYR A 87 -16.04 4.68 -1.79
CA TYR A 87 -14.84 5.21 -1.15
C TYR A 87 -15.07 5.62 0.31
N VAL A 88 -13.98 5.58 1.06
CA VAL A 88 -13.87 6.16 2.41
C VAL A 88 -12.95 7.36 2.32
N GLU A 89 -13.36 8.49 2.88
CA GLU A 89 -12.51 9.67 3.01
C GLU A 89 -12.12 9.83 4.49
N SER A 90 -10.82 9.93 4.75
CA SER A 90 -10.28 10.13 6.10
C SER A 90 -9.53 11.43 6.18
N THR A 91 -9.52 12.02 7.37
CA THR A 91 -8.78 13.25 7.64
C THR A 91 -7.67 12.97 8.65
N PHE A 92 -6.43 13.22 8.26
CA PHE A 92 -5.27 13.11 9.14
C PHE A 92 -4.45 14.39 9.11
N THR A 93 -3.92 14.79 10.27
CA THR A 93 -3.04 15.96 10.36
C THR A 93 -1.66 15.62 9.80
N ILE A 94 -1.29 16.22 8.67
CA ILE A 94 -0.02 15.97 7.96
C ILE A 94 1.11 16.93 8.38
N ALA A 95 0.76 18.14 8.81
CA ALA A 95 1.67 19.14 9.36
C ALA A 95 0.94 19.98 10.39
N GLU A 96 1.65 20.88 11.08
CA GLU A 96 1.04 21.81 12.02
C GLU A 96 -0.06 22.64 11.33
N ASN A 97 -1.26 22.60 11.88
CA ASN A 97 -2.46 23.28 11.35
C ASN A 97 -2.84 22.88 9.92
N LYS A 98 -2.39 21.72 9.42
CA LYS A 98 -2.73 21.23 8.09
C LYS A 98 -3.24 19.78 8.13
N ASP A 99 -4.47 19.63 7.70
CA ASP A 99 -5.10 18.34 7.50
C ASP A 99 -4.95 17.88 6.04
N GLY A 100 -4.70 16.59 5.85
CA GLY A 100 -4.78 15.91 4.57
C GLY A 100 -6.07 15.10 4.46
N PHE A 101 -6.70 15.15 3.28
CA PHE A 101 -7.90 14.37 2.97
C PHE A 101 -7.50 13.16 2.15
N TYR A 102 -7.56 11.99 2.79
CA TYR A 102 -7.15 10.70 2.24
C TYR A 102 -8.36 9.97 1.72
N ARG A 103 -8.33 9.58 0.45
CA ARG A 103 -9.39 8.82 -0.18
C ARG A 103 -8.94 7.39 -0.43
N TYR A 104 -9.76 6.44 0.02
CA TYR A 104 -9.59 5.01 -0.19
C TYR A 104 -10.75 4.51 -1.04
N LEU A 105 -10.50 4.31 -2.35
CA LEU A 105 -11.52 4.02 -3.35
C LEU A 105 -11.41 2.58 -3.83
N LEU A 106 -12.51 1.81 -3.78
CA LEU A 106 -12.61 0.54 -4.47
C LEU A 106 -13.10 0.75 -5.90
N HIS A 107 -12.24 0.45 -6.87
CA HIS A 107 -12.57 0.58 -8.28
C HIS A 107 -11.82 -0.48 -9.11
N ASP A 108 -12.48 -1.09 -10.08
CA ASP A 108 -11.92 -2.05 -11.04
C ASP A 108 -11.07 -3.17 -10.40
N LYS A 109 -11.54 -3.71 -9.27
CA LYS A 109 -10.86 -4.75 -8.47
C LYS A 109 -9.57 -4.29 -7.80
N GLU A 110 -9.37 -3.01 -7.67
CA GLU A 110 -8.24 -2.40 -6.97
C GLU A 110 -8.73 -1.55 -5.79
N LEU A 111 -7.94 -1.48 -4.75
CA LEU A 111 -8.07 -0.50 -3.68
C LEU A 111 -7.05 0.61 -3.92
N HIS A 112 -7.55 1.79 -4.24
CA HIS A 112 -6.77 2.99 -4.48
C HIS A 112 -6.64 3.79 -3.18
N PHE A 113 -5.46 4.32 -2.95
CA PHE A 113 -5.10 5.21 -1.85
C PHE A 113 -4.63 6.52 -2.47
N ASP A 114 -5.39 7.58 -2.33
CA ASP A 114 -5.10 8.87 -2.93
C ASP A 114 -5.15 9.99 -1.91
N VAL A 115 -4.24 10.95 -2.03
CA VAL A 115 -4.25 12.20 -1.26
C VAL A 115 -3.70 13.34 -2.08
N ASN A 116 -4.39 14.48 -2.07
CA ASN A 116 -3.82 15.72 -2.62
C ASN A 116 -2.84 16.30 -1.61
N VAL A 117 -1.59 16.42 -2.03
CA VAL A 117 -0.47 16.85 -1.19
C VAL A 117 -0.37 18.38 -1.16
N THR A 118 -0.64 19.03 -2.30
CA THR A 118 -0.60 20.48 -2.43
C THR A 118 -1.96 21.04 -2.81
N GLN A 119 -2.16 22.34 -2.51
CA GLN A 119 -3.18 23.15 -3.18
C GLN A 119 -2.75 23.48 -4.62
N ALA A 120 -3.58 24.19 -5.37
CA ALA A 120 -3.27 24.59 -6.74
C ALA A 120 -1.98 25.41 -6.79
N PHE A 121 -1.02 24.94 -7.57
CA PHE A 121 0.27 25.62 -7.77
C PHE A 121 0.26 26.53 -9.01
N PRO A 122 1.14 27.55 -9.09
CA PRO A 122 1.34 28.37 -10.28
C PRO A 122 1.88 27.56 -11.46
N VAL A 123 1.41 27.84 -12.68
CA VAL A 123 1.75 27.06 -13.87
C VAL A 123 3.24 27.08 -14.21
N GLU A 124 3.92 28.16 -13.90
CA GLU A 124 5.37 28.33 -14.12
C GLU A 124 6.21 27.38 -13.29
N MET A 125 5.68 26.80 -12.23
CA MET A 125 6.37 25.83 -11.39
C MET A 125 6.28 24.38 -11.89
N THR A 126 5.49 24.14 -12.92
CA THR A 126 5.14 22.79 -13.38
C THR A 126 6.37 21.92 -13.66
N THR A 127 7.38 22.47 -14.36
CA THR A 127 8.58 21.73 -14.74
C THR A 127 9.36 21.23 -13.52
N ASP A 128 9.61 22.12 -12.55
CA ASP A 128 10.39 21.77 -11.36
C ASP A 128 9.63 20.81 -10.44
N LEU A 129 8.29 20.94 -10.39
CA LEU A 129 7.46 19.99 -9.65
C LEU A 129 7.49 18.60 -10.29
N PHE A 130 7.58 18.49 -11.62
CA PHE A 130 7.83 17.21 -12.29
C PHE A 130 9.22 16.63 -11.94
N VAL A 131 10.26 17.50 -11.89
CA VAL A 131 11.60 17.09 -11.51
C VAL A 131 11.59 16.58 -10.05
N LEU A 132 10.96 17.31 -9.14
CA LEU A 132 10.83 16.90 -7.74
C LEU A 132 10.04 15.57 -7.60
N ALA A 133 8.93 15.43 -8.34
CA ALA A 133 8.17 14.18 -8.37
C ALA A 133 8.99 13.01 -8.92
N ALA A 134 9.82 13.24 -9.96
CA ALA A 134 10.70 12.22 -10.50
C ALA A 134 11.75 11.75 -9.49
N HIS A 135 12.34 12.67 -8.72
CA HIS A 135 13.25 12.33 -7.62
C HIS A 135 12.56 11.45 -6.58
N PHE A 136 11.35 11.84 -6.14
CA PHE A 136 10.56 11.04 -5.22
C PHE A 136 10.28 9.64 -5.76
N ASN A 137 9.78 9.54 -6.99
CA ASN A 137 9.41 8.26 -7.60
C ASN A 137 10.61 7.31 -7.79
N ASN A 138 11.84 7.84 -7.91
CA ASN A 138 13.05 7.04 -7.90
C ASN A 138 13.44 6.49 -6.51
N LEU A 139 13.01 7.15 -5.44
CA LEU A 139 13.28 6.73 -4.06
C LEU A 139 12.20 5.83 -3.50
N LEU A 140 10.96 5.99 -3.96
CA LEU A 140 9.81 5.27 -3.44
C LEU A 140 9.76 3.82 -3.97
N ASN A 141 9.56 2.89 -3.05
CA ASN A 141 9.19 1.50 -3.35
C ASN A 141 7.70 1.22 -3.06
N PHE A 142 6.91 2.27 -2.79
CA PHE A 142 5.49 2.20 -2.46
C PHE A 142 4.80 3.48 -2.95
N GLY A 143 3.85 3.32 -3.87
CA GLY A 143 3.11 4.43 -4.45
C GLY A 143 3.91 5.27 -5.43
N LYS A 144 3.32 6.36 -5.85
CA LYS A 144 3.91 7.34 -6.77
C LYS A 144 3.39 8.74 -6.49
N VAL A 145 4.23 9.74 -6.74
CA VAL A 145 3.86 11.15 -6.79
C VAL A 145 3.45 11.51 -8.21
N VAL A 146 2.29 12.11 -8.36
CA VAL A 146 1.70 12.51 -9.65
C VAL A 146 1.47 14.01 -9.66
N VAL A 147 2.05 14.71 -10.62
CA VAL A 147 1.79 16.14 -10.87
C VAL A 147 0.66 16.25 -11.88
N ASN A 148 -0.49 16.74 -11.44
CA ASN A 148 -1.65 16.97 -12.30
C ASN A 148 -1.64 18.40 -12.82
N VAL A 149 -1.24 18.58 -14.08
CA VAL A 149 -1.14 19.90 -14.72
C VAL A 149 -2.51 20.55 -14.91
N HIS A 150 -3.54 19.76 -15.23
CA HIS A 150 -4.88 20.27 -15.48
C HIS A 150 -5.50 20.89 -14.22
N HIS A 151 -5.42 20.17 -13.11
CA HIS A 151 -5.91 20.64 -11.81
C HIS A 151 -4.87 21.43 -11.01
N ARG A 152 -3.62 21.47 -11.48
CA ARG A 152 -2.48 22.11 -10.82
C ARG A 152 -2.28 21.63 -9.38
N THR A 153 -2.42 20.32 -9.17
CA THR A 153 -2.26 19.66 -7.86
C THR A 153 -1.18 18.60 -7.93
N VAL A 154 -0.60 18.30 -6.80
CA VAL A 154 0.28 17.13 -6.61
C VAL A 154 -0.48 16.12 -5.78
N THR A 155 -0.54 14.89 -6.26
CA THR A 155 -1.22 13.77 -5.59
C THR A 155 -0.19 12.70 -5.26
N PHE A 156 -0.25 12.13 -4.07
CA PHE A 156 0.44 10.87 -3.78
C PHE A 156 -0.57 9.73 -3.85
N SER A 157 -0.28 8.74 -4.68
CA SER A 157 -1.19 7.63 -4.99
C SER A 157 -0.49 6.29 -4.80
N TYR A 158 -1.24 5.31 -4.28
CA TYR A 158 -0.89 3.91 -4.24
C TYR A 158 -2.11 3.06 -4.60
N LEU A 159 -1.92 1.93 -5.25
CA LEU A 159 -3.00 0.99 -5.55
C LEU A 159 -2.51 -0.46 -5.42
N ASN A 160 -3.45 -1.35 -5.11
CA ASN A 160 -3.19 -2.77 -5.09
C ASN A 160 -4.48 -3.57 -5.36
N ASP A 161 -4.31 -4.79 -5.86
CA ASP A 161 -5.41 -5.70 -6.18
C ASP A 161 -6.20 -6.09 -4.92
N ILE A 162 -7.53 -6.13 -5.04
CA ILE A 162 -8.45 -6.53 -3.95
C ILE A 162 -8.17 -7.98 -3.50
N SER A 163 -7.77 -8.86 -4.42
CA SER A 163 -7.46 -10.24 -4.07
C SER A 163 -6.29 -10.36 -3.09
N PHE A 164 -5.29 -9.46 -3.20
CA PHE A 164 -4.21 -9.36 -2.24
C PHE A 164 -4.74 -9.05 -0.83
N TYR A 165 -5.60 -8.06 -0.70
CA TYR A 165 -6.19 -7.68 0.60
C TYR A 165 -7.19 -8.71 1.13
N ALA A 166 -7.89 -9.42 0.25
CA ALA A 166 -8.76 -10.52 0.68
C ALA A 166 -7.98 -11.67 1.34
N VAL A 167 -6.71 -11.86 0.94
CA VAL A 167 -5.78 -12.85 1.51
C VAL A 167 -5.02 -12.31 2.72
N TYR A 168 -4.67 -11.00 2.69
CA TYR A 168 -3.86 -10.32 3.69
C TYR A 168 -4.56 -9.04 4.19
N PRO A 169 -5.70 -9.15 4.91
CA PRO A 169 -6.47 -7.98 5.35
C PRO A 169 -5.68 -7.07 6.29
N GLU A 170 -4.76 -7.62 7.07
CA GLU A 170 -3.83 -6.86 7.93
C GLU A 170 -2.98 -5.84 7.15
N LYS A 171 -2.81 -6.06 5.85
CA LYS A 171 -2.05 -5.14 4.99
C LYS A 171 -2.81 -3.86 4.63
N ILE A 172 -4.13 -3.82 4.82
CA ILE A 172 -4.91 -2.58 4.61
C ILE A 172 -4.43 -1.51 5.60
N GLU A 173 -4.38 -1.83 6.90
CA GLU A 173 -3.93 -0.91 7.94
C GLU A 173 -2.46 -0.50 7.76
N GLU A 174 -1.59 -1.47 7.46
CA GLU A 174 -0.18 -1.21 7.18
C GLU A 174 -0.01 -0.23 6.00
N HIS A 175 -0.78 -0.43 4.91
CA HIS A 175 -0.70 0.43 3.74
C HIS A 175 -1.32 1.82 3.99
N ILE A 176 -2.40 1.93 4.78
CA ILE A 176 -2.93 3.23 5.23
C ILE A 176 -1.86 3.99 6.01
N SER A 177 -1.23 3.34 6.99
CA SER A 177 -0.17 3.94 7.81
C SER A 177 1.02 4.36 6.95
N ARG A 178 1.48 3.49 6.05
CA ARG A 178 2.60 3.79 5.15
C ARG A 178 2.28 4.93 4.19
N HIS A 179 1.07 4.95 3.63
CA HIS A 179 0.58 6.03 2.78
C HIS A 179 0.60 7.37 3.53
N PHE A 180 0.17 7.38 4.81
CA PHE A 180 0.21 8.55 5.65
C PHE A 180 1.64 9.08 5.88
N TYR A 181 2.59 8.21 6.28
CA TYR A 181 3.97 8.64 6.56
C TYR A 181 4.68 9.17 5.30
N ILE A 182 4.52 8.50 4.17
CA ILE A 182 5.12 8.98 2.91
C ILE A 182 4.47 10.30 2.48
N THR A 183 3.15 10.45 2.64
CA THR A 183 2.45 11.71 2.33
C THR A 183 3.03 12.89 3.11
N ARG A 184 3.39 12.71 4.37
CA ARG A 184 4.02 13.78 5.18
C ARG A 184 5.35 14.23 4.59
N ASP A 185 6.17 13.29 4.15
CA ASP A 185 7.47 13.59 3.55
C ASP A 185 7.29 14.26 2.18
N VAL A 186 6.36 13.76 1.35
CA VAL A 186 6.02 14.39 0.07
C VAL A 186 5.48 15.80 0.30
N HIS A 187 4.53 15.96 1.21
CA HIS A 187 3.98 17.28 1.55
C HIS A 187 5.06 18.26 1.97
N TRP A 188 5.94 17.86 2.91
CA TRP A 188 7.02 18.70 3.38
C TRP A 188 7.92 19.21 2.22
N ALA A 189 8.32 18.32 1.32
CA ALA A 189 9.21 18.67 0.23
C ALA A 189 8.55 19.57 -0.81
N PHE A 190 7.29 19.28 -1.17
CA PHE A 190 6.56 20.10 -2.15
C PHE A 190 6.19 21.48 -1.58
N GLU A 191 5.78 21.57 -0.31
CA GLU A 191 5.55 22.88 0.35
C GLU A 191 6.83 23.69 0.45
N LYS A 192 7.96 23.06 0.81
CA LYS A 192 9.26 23.73 0.82
C LYS A 192 9.60 24.31 -0.54
N TYR A 193 9.45 23.54 -1.62
CA TYR A 193 9.65 24.02 -2.97
C TYR A 193 8.71 25.20 -3.32
N LEU A 194 7.44 25.09 -3.00
CA LEU A 194 6.44 26.15 -3.30
C LEU A 194 6.73 27.46 -2.56
N GLN A 195 7.30 27.41 -1.36
CA GLN A 195 7.60 28.56 -0.53
C GLN A 195 8.99 29.17 -0.81
N GLU A 196 10.00 28.34 -0.93
CA GLU A 196 11.41 28.78 -0.96
C GLU A 196 12.02 28.76 -2.37
N ARG A 197 11.43 28.02 -3.33
CA ARG A 197 11.94 27.84 -4.70
C ARG A 197 13.35 27.24 -4.74
N GLU A 198 13.65 26.43 -3.74
CA GLU A 198 14.94 25.75 -3.67
C GLU A 198 15.04 24.65 -4.72
N GLU A 199 16.25 24.38 -5.18
CA GLU A 199 16.49 23.33 -6.20
C GLU A 199 15.96 21.94 -5.73
N PRO A 200 15.20 21.19 -6.56
CA PRO A 200 14.63 19.89 -6.19
C PRO A 200 15.64 18.90 -5.60
N ALA A 201 16.87 18.86 -6.13
CA ALA A 201 17.91 17.96 -5.64
C ALA A 201 18.35 18.30 -4.19
N ILE A 202 18.41 19.58 -3.83
CA ILE A 202 18.74 20.02 -2.47
C ILE A 202 17.63 19.61 -1.50
N ILE A 203 16.38 19.88 -1.85
CA ILE A 203 15.22 19.49 -1.03
C ILE A 203 15.21 17.96 -0.73
N ILE A 204 15.51 17.16 -1.74
CA ILE A 204 15.61 15.70 -1.57
C ILE A 204 16.78 15.32 -0.65
N GLY A 205 17.93 15.97 -0.79
CA GLY A 205 19.09 15.76 0.09
C GLY A 205 18.78 16.06 1.56
N GLU A 206 18.06 17.14 1.83
CA GLU A 206 17.61 17.48 3.18
C GLU A 206 16.59 16.47 3.72
N LEU A 207 15.62 16.05 2.90
CA LEU A 207 14.65 15.05 3.30
C LEU A 207 15.33 13.74 3.73
N LEU A 208 16.31 13.27 2.98
CA LEU A 208 17.07 12.06 3.31
C LEU A 208 17.82 12.21 4.64
N ASN A 209 18.37 13.39 4.93
CA ASN A 209 19.00 13.68 6.22
C ASN A 209 17.98 13.67 7.37
N ILE A 210 16.78 14.24 7.16
CA ILE A 210 15.69 14.20 8.14
C ILE A 210 15.27 12.76 8.44
N GLN A 211 15.11 11.94 7.40
CA GLN A 211 14.71 10.54 7.55
C GLN A 211 15.77 9.72 8.29
N LYS A 212 17.05 9.91 7.98
CA LYS A 212 18.18 9.28 8.67
C LYS A 212 18.15 9.60 10.17
N ASN A 213 18.01 10.87 10.53
CA ASN A 213 17.97 11.32 11.93
C ASN A 213 16.74 10.79 12.70
N ARG A 214 15.61 10.52 12.01
CA ARG A 214 14.43 9.87 12.60
C ARG A 214 14.70 8.38 12.87
N GLY A 215 15.38 7.68 11.97
CA GLY A 215 15.74 6.26 12.13
C GLY A 215 16.69 6.02 13.30
N GLU A 216 17.72 6.86 13.45
CA GLU A 216 18.70 6.74 14.54
C GLU A 216 18.08 6.94 15.94
N LYS A 217 17.01 7.75 16.06
CA LYS A 217 16.29 7.95 17.33
C LYS A 217 15.42 6.76 17.75
N THR A 218 14.99 5.93 16.81
CA THR A 218 14.14 4.75 17.09
C THR A 218 14.96 3.51 17.46
N GLU A 219 16.24 3.46 17.12
CA GLU A 219 17.14 2.35 17.49
C GLU A 219 17.84 2.54 18.85
N GLY A 220 17.72 3.71 19.45
CA GLY A 220 18.37 4.10 20.74
C GLY A 220 17.46 4.06 21.96
N THR A 221 16.23 3.55 21.84
CA THR A 221 15.26 3.38 22.93
C THR A 221 14.85 1.94 23.07
#